data_dcc55dc4b7470cedec42950b2ff19760
#
_entry.id   dcc55dc4b7470cedec42950b2ff19760
#
_cell.length_a   1.000
_cell.length_b   1.000
_cell.length_c   1.000
_cell.angle_alpha   90.00
_cell.angle_beta   90.00
_cell.angle_gamma   90.00
#
_symmetry.space_group_name_H-M   'P 1'
#
loop_
_entity.id
_entity.type
_entity.pdbx_description
1 polymer ?
#
loop_
_entity_poly.entity_id
_entity_poly.type
_entity_poly.pdbx_seq_one_letter_code
_entity_poly.pdbx_strand_id
1 'polypeptide(L)'
;MKKVTNAIGTWFLGILLLVGLFLSIWIVLPAPIFSLLPLSVGAPEISPGLIIFNVSIPILYWVILSRGDYHQPKLLFIGLCLSGLAIILSAAPLIQFSSAQQQAQRSIVASLGEDYLKLPSSLTDKMRSQPLIISDLWGGIPSPKVRIDRDILFANPDGVPLTLNIYRPAQVGNYPAIVSIYGGAWQRGNPDSDDTFNRYIAAQGYVVWAISYRHAPTYHFPIQIEDVRQALTYIQNHAADTETNLDRVAIIGRSAGAQLAMLAAYQDPPFPIRALVNYYGPVNLTAGYDDVPTPDPIESRATLRAFLGGTPQTVPELYRQASPINAVKSALPASLLIYGGKDHIVESKYGSYLAQQLRSAGNQTVFIEIPWADHAFDAVFSGMSNQLALYYTERFLAWALVK
;
A
#
# COMPACT_ATOMS: atom_id res chain seq x y z
N MET A 1 -29.76 -34.56 -27.74
CA MET A 1 -28.43 -33.94 -27.60
C MET A 1 -28.48 -32.40 -27.53
N LYS A 2 -28.97 -31.66 -28.52
CA LYS A 2 -28.98 -30.17 -28.50
C LYS A 2 -29.65 -29.53 -27.29
N LYS A 3 -30.78 -30.09 -26.77
CA LYS A 3 -31.45 -29.54 -25.56
C LYS A 3 -30.58 -29.70 -24.27
N VAL A 4 -29.85 -30.80 -24.14
CA VAL A 4 -28.97 -31.06 -22.98
C VAL A 4 -27.77 -30.15 -23.04
N THR A 5 -27.16 -29.94 -24.22
CA THR A 5 -26.01 -29.04 -24.41
C THR A 5 -26.38 -27.59 -24.10
N ASN A 6 -27.56 -27.14 -24.48
CA ASN A 6 -28.05 -25.78 -24.17
C ASN A 6 -28.34 -25.60 -22.67
N ALA A 7 -28.89 -26.62 -22.01
CA ALA A 7 -29.11 -26.57 -20.55
C ALA A 7 -27.77 -26.45 -19.77
N ILE A 8 -26.77 -27.28 -20.12
CA ILE A 8 -25.44 -27.21 -19.50
C ILE A 8 -24.80 -25.84 -19.71
N GLY A 9 -24.89 -25.31 -20.96
CA GLY A 9 -24.36 -23.96 -21.25
C GLY A 9 -25.03 -22.86 -20.43
N THR A 10 -26.35 -22.94 -20.24
CA THR A 10 -27.11 -21.97 -19.43
C THR A 10 -26.72 -22.02 -17.95
N TRP A 11 -26.57 -23.22 -17.38
CA TRP A 11 -26.11 -23.38 -15.99
C TRP A 11 -24.69 -22.86 -15.79
N PHE A 12 -23.78 -23.15 -16.73
CA PHE A 12 -22.41 -22.67 -16.66
C PHE A 12 -22.34 -21.13 -16.69
N LEU A 13 -23.10 -20.48 -17.58
CA LEU A 13 -23.20 -19.02 -17.62
C LEU A 13 -23.83 -18.45 -16.35
N GLY A 14 -24.83 -19.13 -15.77
CA GLY A 14 -25.40 -18.74 -14.48
C GLY A 14 -24.36 -18.75 -13.35
N ILE A 15 -23.50 -19.74 -13.32
CA ILE A 15 -22.38 -19.80 -12.35
C ILE A 15 -21.41 -18.65 -12.59
N LEU A 16 -21.03 -18.36 -13.84
CA LEU A 16 -20.12 -17.24 -14.14
C LEU A 16 -20.73 -15.88 -13.75
N LEU A 17 -22.03 -15.67 -13.93
CA LEU A 17 -22.74 -14.49 -13.45
C LEU A 17 -22.64 -14.32 -11.94
N LEU A 18 -22.86 -15.40 -11.19
CA LEU A 18 -22.75 -15.39 -9.74
C LEU A 18 -21.33 -15.12 -9.27
N VAL A 19 -20.32 -15.70 -9.95
CA VAL A 19 -18.91 -15.44 -9.68
C VAL A 19 -18.58 -13.97 -9.95
N GLY A 20 -19.01 -13.42 -11.08
CA GLY A 20 -18.79 -12.02 -11.41
C GLY A 20 -19.38 -11.06 -10.39
N LEU A 21 -20.65 -11.30 -9.99
CA LEU A 21 -21.29 -10.52 -8.95
C LEU A 21 -20.61 -10.69 -7.58
N PHE A 22 -20.27 -11.93 -7.21
CA PHE A 22 -19.56 -12.22 -5.96
C PHE A 22 -18.24 -11.45 -5.87
N LEU A 23 -17.44 -11.45 -6.91
CA LEU A 23 -16.19 -10.69 -6.94
C LEU A 23 -16.43 -9.17 -6.91
N SER A 24 -17.46 -8.70 -7.66
CA SER A 24 -17.75 -7.26 -7.74
C SER A 24 -18.29 -6.67 -6.42
N ILE A 25 -18.96 -7.47 -5.59
CA ILE A 25 -19.47 -7.04 -4.27
C ILE A 25 -18.32 -6.63 -3.34
N TRP A 26 -17.17 -7.29 -3.42
CA TRP A 26 -16.01 -6.98 -2.59
C TRP A 26 -15.37 -5.61 -2.90
N ILE A 27 -15.75 -4.98 -4.00
CA ILE A 27 -15.34 -3.59 -4.28
C ILE A 27 -15.92 -2.62 -3.24
N VAL A 28 -17.09 -2.95 -2.69
CA VAL A 28 -17.80 -2.07 -1.73
C VAL A 28 -17.90 -2.65 -0.32
N LEU A 29 -17.95 -3.98 -0.19
CA LEU A 29 -18.06 -4.62 1.11
C LEU A 29 -16.68 -4.77 1.77
N PRO A 30 -16.59 -4.50 3.09
CA PRO A 30 -15.42 -4.79 3.87
C PRO A 30 -15.29 -6.30 4.16
N ALA A 31 -14.07 -6.77 4.32
CA ALA A 31 -13.81 -8.15 4.72
C ALA A 31 -14.19 -8.37 6.20
N PRO A 32 -15.11 -9.30 6.51
CA PRO A 32 -15.51 -9.57 7.90
C PRO A 32 -14.48 -10.37 8.69
N ILE A 33 -13.58 -11.10 8.01
CA ILE A 33 -12.55 -11.94 8.60
C ILE A 33 -11.27 -11.88 7.77
N PHE A 34 -10.13 -12.21 8.38
CA PHE A 34 -8.81 -12.13 7.76
C PHE A 34 -8.68 -12.90 6.44
N SER A 35 -9.26 -14.12 6.36
CA SER A 35 -9.18 -14.96 5.14
C SER A 35 -9.90 -14.36 3.92
N LEU A 36 -10.79 -13.39 4.10
CA LEU A 36 -11.50 -12.69 3.03
C LEU A 36 -10.87 -11.34 2.65
N LEU A 37 -9.87 -10.87 3.40
CA LEU A 37 -9.12 -9.66 3.06
C LEU A 37 -8.59 -9.64 1.62
N PRO A 38 -8.02 -10.73 1.07
CA PRO A 38 -7.55 -10.70 -0.32
C PRO A 38 -8.63 -10.37 -1.34
N LEU A 39 -9.89 -10.66 -1.04
CA LEU A 39 -11.02 -10.32 -1.93
C LEU A 39 -11.36 -8.82 -1.86
N SER A 40 -11.46 -8.24 -0.66
CA SER A 40 -11.79 -6.81 -0.50
C SER A 40 -10.63 -5.90 -0.91
N VAL A 41 -9.39 -6.37 -0.77
CA VAL A 41 -8.19 -5.68 -1.26
C VAL A 41 -8.07 -5.81 -2.78
N GLY A 42 -8.21 -7.03 -3.32
CA GLY A 42 -7.93 -7.31 -4.73
C GLY A 42 -9.05 -6.88 -5.70
N ALA A 43 -10.31 -6.99 -5.31
CA ALA A 43 -11.42 -6.71 -6.22
C ALA A 43 -11.43 -5.26 -6.78
N PRO A 44 -11.19 -4.21 -5.98
CA PRO A 44 -11.06 -2.86 -6.51
C PRO A 44 -9.91 -2.72 -7.50
N GLU A 45 -8.80 -3.41 -7.26
CA GLU A 45 -7.57 -3.29 -8.05
C GLU A 45 -7.72 -3.89 -9.45
N ILE A 46 -8.54 -4.94 -9.59
CA ILE A 46 -8.81 -5.61 -10.87
C ILE A 46 -10.15 -5.17 -11.48
N SER A 47 -10.77 -4.13 -10.98
CA SER A 47 -12.12 -3.69 -11.38
C SER A 47 -12.30 -3.49 -12.89
N PRO A 48 -11.35 -2.98 -13.70
CA PRO A 48 -11.48 -2.92 -15.15
C PRO A 48 -11.64 -4.30 -15.81
N GLY A 49 -10.92 -5.31 -15.29
CA GLY A 49 -11.06 -6.70 -15.73
C GLY A 49 -12.43 -7.28 -15.38
N LEU A 50 -12.95 -6.96 -14.18
CA LEU A 50 -14.29 -7.37 -13.75
C LEU A 50 -15.38 -6.76 -14.61
N ILE A 51 -15.24 -5.52 -15.07
CA ILE A 51 -16.18 -4.90 -16.03
C ILE A 51 -16.21 -5.71 -17.31
N ILE A 52 -15.05 -5.99 -17.92
CA ILE A 52 -14.95 -6.78 -19.15
C ILE A 52 -15.59 -8.16 -18.96
N PHE A 53 -15.27 -8.82 -17.85
CA PHE A 53 -15.85 -10.12 -17.50
C PHE A 53 -17.37 -10.05 -17.41
N ASN A 54 -17.91 -9.12 -16.62
CA ASN A 54 -19.35 -8.98 -16.39
C ASN A 54 -20.13 -8.52 -17.64
N VAL A 55 -19.51 -7.81 -18.56
CA VAL A 55 -20.09 -7.45 -19.87
C VAL A 55 -20.08 -8.64 -20.83
N SER A 56 -19.04 -9.46 -20.83
CA SER A 56 -18.90 -10.59 -21.74
C SER A 56 -19.95 -11.70 -21.52
N ILE A 57 -20.35 -11.92 -20.27
CA ILE A 57 -21.27 -13.01 -19.91
C ILE A 57 -22.67 -12.83 -20.53
N PRO A 58 -23.38 -11.69 -20.39
CA PRO A 58 -24.67 -11.49 -21.02
C PRO A 58 -24.60 -11.53 -22.55
N ILE A 59 -23.49 -11.10 -23.15
CA ILE A 59 -23.27 -11.22 -24.59
C ILE A 59 -23.22 -12.70 -25.02
N LEU A 60 -22.43 -13.52 -24.31
CA LEU A 60 -22.34 -14.95 -24.53
C LEU A 60 -23.69 -15.64 -24.32
N TYR A 61 -24.42 -15.25 -23.28
CA TYR A 61 -25.74 -15.75 -22.98
C TYR A 61 -26.71 -15.44 -24.12
N TRP A 62 -26.71 -14.21 -24.63
CA TRP A 62 -27.52 -13.80 -25.77
C TRP A 62 -27.17 -14.60 -27.05
N VAL A 63 -25.88 -14.80 -27.35
CA VAL A 63 -25.40 -15.57 -28.50
C VAL A 63 -25.85 -17.05 -28.43
N ILE A 64 -25.79 -17.67 -27.25
CA ILE A 64 -26.18 -19.06 -27.04
C ILE A 64 -27.71 -19.21 -27.19
N LEU A 65 -28.48 -18.31 -26.60
CA LEU A 65 -29.94 -18.36 -26.68
C LEU A 65 -30.48 -18.04 -28.07
N SER A 66 -29.87 -17.10 -28.82
CA SER A 66 -30.28 -16.73 -30.16
C SER A 66 -30.12 -17.87 -31.20
N ARG A 67 -29.26 -18.85 -30.91
CA ARG A 67 -28.99 -20.01 -31.77
C ARG A 67 -29.83 -21.24 -31.45
N GLY A 68 -30.71 -21.20 -30.44
CA GLY A 68 -31.51 -22.34 -30.00
C GLY A 68 -32.99 -22.02 -29.81
N ASP A 69 -33.85 -23.06 -29.92
CA ASP A 69 -35.29 -22.97 -29.62
C ASP A 69 -35.61 -22.82 -28.11
N TYR A 70 -34.63 -22.48 -27.31
CA TYR A 70 -34.72 -22.45 -25.84
C TYR A 70 -34.94 -21.03 -25.35
N HIS A 71 -36.18 -20.54 -25.41
CA HIS A 71 -36.54 -19.24 -24.89
C HIS A 71 -36.81 -19.29 -23.37
N GLN A 72 -35.90 -18.72 -22.57
CA GLN A 72 -36.11 -18.50 -21.14
C GLN A 72 -35.97 -17.00 -20.78
N PRO A 73 -36.98 -16.17 -21.14
CA PRO A 73 -36.88 -14.71 -20.99
C PRO A 73 -36.73 -14.27 -19.56
N LYS A 74 -37.25 -15.01 -18.58
CA LYS A 74 -37.09 -14.70 -17.14
C LYS A 74 -35.66 -14.88 -16.69
N LEU A 75 -34.97 -15.95 -17.06
CA LEU A 75 -33.58 -16.19 -16.72
C LEU A 75 -32.65 -15.15 -17.38
N LEU A 76 -32.94 -14.81 -18.64
CA LEU A 76 -32.22 -13.76 -19.35
C LEU A 76 -32.35 -12.42 -18.60
N PHE A 77 -33.57 -12.04 -18.23
CA PHE A 77 -33.81 -10.80 -17.50
C PHE A 77 -33.07 -10.76 -16.13
N ILE A 78 -33.18 -11.86 -15.37
CA ILE A 78 -32.42 -11.96 -14.10
C ILE A 78 -30.92 -11.84 -14.35
N GLY A 79 -30.38 -12.55 -15.34
CA GLY A 79 -28.96 -12.49 -15.69
C GLY A 79 -28.50 -11.09 -16.09
N LEU A 80 -29.30 -10.36 -16.87
CA LEU A 80 -29.02 -8.97 -17.24
C LEU A 80 -29.03 -8.04 -16.00
N CYS A 81 -29.98 -8.22 -15.08
CA CYS A 81 -30.01 -7.44 -13.84
C CYS A 81 -28.79 -7.69 -12.96
N LEU A 82 -28.39 -8.97 -12.77
CA LEU A 82 -27.21 -9.33 -11.98
C LEU A 82 -25.92 -8.82 -12.63
N SER A 83 -25.76 -8.98 -13.94
CA SER A 83 -24.62 -8.40 -14.68
C SER A 83 -24.61 -6.87 -14.60
N GLY A 84 -25.75 -6.22 -14.75
CA GLY A 84 -25.86 -4.76 -14.64
C GLY A 84 -25.40 -4.27 -13.28
N LEU A 85 -25.84 -4.93 -12.20
CA LEU A 85 -25.38 -4.62 -10.84
C LEU A 85 -23.86 -4.84 -10.70
N ALA A 86 -23.35 -5.98 -11.16
CA ALA A 86 -21.93 -6.29 -11.10
C ALA A 86 -21.07 -5.28 -11.89
N ILE A 87 -21.55 -4.82 -13.06
CA ILE A 87 -20.89 -3.78 -13.87
C ILE A 87 -20.88 -2.44 -13.11
N ILE A 88 -22.00 -2.04 -12.53
CA ILE A 88 -22.09 -0.78 -11.75
C ILE A 88 -21.09 -0.78 -10.59
N LEU A 89 -21.05 -1.89 -9.83
CA LEU A 89 -20.09 -2.04 -8.72
C LEU A 89 -18.66 -1.98 -9.23
N SER A 90 -18.35 -2.70 -10.32
CA SER A 90 -17.00 -2.73 -10.89
C SER A 90 -16.58 -1.40 -11.53
N ALA A 91 -17.51 -0.57 -11.96
CA ALA A 91 -17.21 0.73 -12.55
C ALA A 91 -16.86 1.80 -11.47
N ALA A 92 -17.24 1.59 -10.21
CA ALA A 92 -17.08 2.59 -9.16
C ALA A 92 -15.63 3.10 -8.99
N PRO A 93 -14.58 2.25 -8.96
CA PRO A 93 -13.19 2.74 -8.88
C PRO A 93 -12.77 3.59 -10.07
N LEU A 94 -13.15 3.21 -11.30
CA LEU A 94 -12.85 3.99 -12.51
C LEU A 94 -13.55 5.35 -12.53
N ILE A 95 -14.82 5.40 -12.10
CA ILE A 95 -15.59 6.65 -12.00
C ILE A 95 -14.94 7.61 -11.01
N GLN A 96 -14.47 7.09 -9.88
CA GLN A 96 -13.82 7.87 -8.83
C GLN A 96 -12.37 8.26 -9.14
N PHE A 97 -11.71 7.57 -10.09
CA PHE A 97 -10.28 7.72 -10.34
C PHE A 97 -9.89 9.15 -10.68
N SER A 98 -10.60 9.80 -11.60
CA SER A 98 -10.27 11.17 -12.03
C SER A 98 -10.36 12.19 -10.88
N SER A 99 -11.38 12.06 -10.02
CA SER A 99 -11.53 12.95 -8.84
C SER A 99 -10.45 12.71 -7.80
N ALA A 100 -10.09 11.44 -7.53
CA ALA A 100 -9.01 11.08 -6.62
C ALA A 100 -7.65 11.59 -7.12
N GLN A 101 -7.36 11.43 -8.41
CA GLN A 101 -6.16 11.98 -9.05
C GLN A 101 -6.08 13.51 -8.91
N GLN A 102 -7.18 14.22 -9.18
CA GLN A 102 -7.23 15.66 -9.03
C GLN A 102 -7.06 16.12 -7.58
N GLN A 103 -7.58 15.38 -6.63
CA GLN A 103 -7.41 15.65 -5.19
C GLN A 103 -5.95 15.43 -4.77
N ALA A 104 -5.33 14.33 -5.19
CA ALA A 104 -3.92 14.04 -4.94
C ALA A 104 -3.03 15.12 -5.54
N GLN A 105 -3.30 15.54 -6.77
CA GLN A 105 -2.60 16.64 -7.46
C GLN A 105 -2.72 17.95 -6.68
N ARG A 106 -3.91 18.31 -6.22
CA ARG A 106 -4.13 19.51 -5.39
C ARG A 106 -3.38 19.42 -4.07
N SER A 107 -3.40 18.27 -3.41
CA SER A 107 -2.71 18.06 -2.13
C SER A 107 -1.19 18.22 -2.27
N ILE A 108 -0.58 17.67 -3.33
CA ILE A 108 0.86 17.77 -3.52
C ILE A 108 1.29 19.19 -3.91
N VAL A 109 0.53 19.87 -4.80
CA VAL A 109 0.81 21.27 -5.16
C VAL A 109 0.67 22.19 -3.95
N ALA A 110 -0.37 22.03 -3.15
CA ALA A 110 -0.59 22.83 -1.94
C ALA A 110 0.53 22.65 -0.90
N SER A 111 1.15 21.48 -0.84
CA SER A 111 2.17 21.13 0.16
C SER A 111 3.60 21.45 -0.31
N LEU A 112 3.91 21.21 -1.59
CA LEU A 112 5.26 21.29 -2.14
C LEU A 112 5.47 22.48 -3.10
N GLY A 113 4.39 23.18 -3.44
CA GLY A 113 4.40 24.20 -4.49
C GLY A 113 4.48 23.59 -5.89
N GLU A 114 4.60 24.43 -6.92
CA GLU A 114 4.75 23.95 -8.31
C GLU A 114 6.15 23.39 -8.61
N ASP A 115 7.10 23.57 -7.70
CA ASP A 115 8.48 23.12 -7.90
C ASP A 115 8.61 21.59 -8.05
N TYR A 116 7.66 20.81 -7.52
CA TYR A 116 7.66 19.37 -7.73
C TYR A 116 7.41 18.99 -9.21
N LEU A 117 6.85 19.89 -10.02
CA LEU A 117 6.67 19.73 -11.46
C LEU A 117 7.96 20.03 -12.26
N LYS A 118 8.93 20.71 -11.64
CA LYS A 118 10.18 21.14 -12.29
C LYS A 118 11.31 20.11 -12.11
N LEU A 119 10.95 18.82 -12.02
CA LEU A 119 11.95 17.74 -11.94
C LEU A 119 12.71 17.62 -13.26
N PRO A 120 14.03 17.32 -13.23
CA PRO A 120 14.82 17.08 -14.44
C PRO A 120 14.25 15.93 -15.28
N SER A 121 14.30 16.06 -16.62
CA SER A 121 13.86 15.01 -17.53
C SER A 121 14.56 13.67 -17.30
N SER A 122 15.85 13.69 -16.95
CA SER A 122 16.63 12.50 -16.62
C SER A 122 16.05 11.67 -15.47
N LEU A 123 15.21 12.26 -14.62
CA LEU A 123 14.46 11.57 -13.57
C LEU A 123 13.05 11.21 -14.03
N THR A 124 12.33 12.17 -14.64
CA THR A 124 10.94 11.94 -15.06
C THR A 124 10.81 10.87 -16.14
N ASP A 125 11.83 10.70 -16.99
CA ASP A 125 11.86 9.66 -18.02
C ASP A 125 11.88 8.22 -17.47
N LYS A 126 12.30 8.06 -16.20
CA LYS A 126 12.29 6.77 -15.48
C LYS A 126 11.02 6.54 -14.69
N MET A 127 10.23 7.58 -14.49
CA MET A 127 8.99 7.51 -13.69
C MET A 127 7.81 7.11 -14.56
N ARG A 128 6.74 6.71 -13.91
CA ARG A 128 5.45 6.48 -14.58
C ARG A 128 4.99 7.76 -15.29
N SER A 129 4.65 7.61 -16.57
CA SER A 129 4.17 8.75 -17.38
C SER A 129 2.77 9.23 -16.98
N GLN A 130 1.94 8.31 -16.44
CA GLN A 130 0.56 8.57 -16.05
C GLN A 130 0.21 7.85 -14.74
N PRO A 131 -0.75 8.39 -13.97
CA PRO A 131 -1.22 7.77 -12.73
C PRO A 131 -1.91 6.41 -12.94
N LEU A 132 -2.45 6.17 -14.13
CA LEU A 132 -3.03 4.89 -14.55
C LEU A 132 -2.60 4.57 -15.97
N ILE A 133 -1.94 3.43 -16.15
CA ILE A 133 -1.58 2.85 -17.44
C ILE A 133 -2.36 1.54 -17.57
N ILE A 134 -3.36 1.55 -18.42
CA ILE A 134 -4.31 0.43 -18.54
C ILE A 134 -3.61 -0.88 -18.94
N SER A 135 -2.59 -0.84 -19.81
CA SER A 135 -1.83 -2.03 -20.19
C SER A 135 -1.13 -2.72 -19.02
N ASP A 136 -0.73 -1.94 -18.01
CA ASP A 136 -0.03 -2.48 -16.83
C ASP A 136 -0.94 -3.36 -15.95
N LEU A 137 -2.26 -3.16 -16.00
CA LEU A 137 -3.21 -3.97 -15.24
C LEU A 137 -3.14 -5.46 -15.63
N TRP A 138 -2.79 -5.76 -16.87
CA TRP A 138 -2.69 -7.13 -17.40
C TRP A 138 -1.25 -7.57 -17.65
N GLY A 139 -0.42 -6.64 -18.14
CA GLY A 139 0.99 -6.92 -18.47
C GLY A 139 1.95 -6.84 -17.30
N GLY A 140 1.50 -6.28 -16.17
CA GLY A 140 2.34 -5.92 -15.02
C GLY A 140 3.12 -4.62 -15.27
N ILE A 141 3.64 -4.04 -14.18
CA ILE A 141 4.51 -2.86 -14.25
C ILE A 141 5.94 -3.33 -14.55
N PRO A 142 6.58 -2.85 -15.64
CA PRO A 142 7.95 -3.24 -15.94
C PRO A 142 8.92 -2.85 -14.82
N SER A 143 9.79 -3.78 -14.44
CA SER A 143 10.89 -3.54 -13.50
C SER A 143 12.23 -3.93 -14.15
N PRO A 144 13.08 -2.95 -14.48
CA PRO A 144 14.42 -3.23 -15.02
C PRO A 144 15.28 -4.02 -14.03
N LYS A 145 16.36 -4.63 -14.54
CA LYS A 145 17.30 -5.39 -13.70
C LYS A 145 18.00 -4.49 -12.68
N VAL A 146 18.12 -4.99 -11.47
CA VAL A 146 18.82 -4.39 -10.34
C VAL A 146 19.82 -5.38 -9.75
N ARG A 147 20.83 -4.88 -9.02
CA ARG A 147 21.74 -5.69 -8.22
C ARG A 147 21.15 -5.89 -6.84
N ILE A 148 21.22 -7.09 -6.30
CA ILE A 148 20.59 -7.42 -5.01
C ILE A 148 21.56 -8.26 -4.18
N ASP A 149 21.78 -7.80 -2.95
CA ASP A 149 22.42 -8.57 -1.90
C ASP A 149 21.37 -8.92 -0.86
N ARG A 150 21.27 -10.19 -0.50
CA ARG A 150 20.21 -10.68 0.39
C ARG A 150 20.77 -11.23 1.69
N ASP A 151 19.90 -11.29 2.70
CA ASP A 151 20.16 -11.94 3.98
C ASP A 151 21.43 -11.43 4.68
N ILE A 152 21.73 -10.13 4.51
CA ILE A 152 22.87 -9.51 5.17
C ILE A 152 22.55 -9.36 6.65
N LEU A 153 23.30 -10.04 7.51
CA LEU A 153 23.16 -9.95 8.97
C LEU A 153 23.64 -8.59 9.44
N PHE A 154 22.76 -7.80 10.06
CA PHE A 154 23.13 -6.51 10.62
C PHE A 154 23.15 -6.50 12.16
N ALA A 155 22.44 -7.40 12.82
CA ALA A 155 22.42 -7.55 14.27
C ALA A 155 21.96 -8.97 14.67
N ASN A 156 22.25 -9.37 15.91
CA ASN A 156 21.81 -10.67 16.45
C ASN A 156 21.42 -10.53 17.94
N PRO A 157 20.45 -9.64 18.27
CA PRO A 157 20.01 -9.46 19.64
C PRO A 157 19.27 -10.71 20.15
N ASP A 158 19.55 -11.11 21.38
CA ASP A 158 18.96 -12.29 22.03
C ASP A 158 19.07 -13.60 21.21
N GLY A 159 20.07 -13.70 20.32
CA GLY A 159 20.25 -14.84 19.42
C GLY A 159 19.30 -14.88 18.21
N VAL A 160 18.53 -13.80 18.00
CA VAL A 160 17.65 -13.66 16.82
C VAL A 160 18.39 -12.93 15.71
N PRO A 161 18.71 -13.59 14.58
CA PRO A 161 19.37 -12.94 13.48
C PRO A 161 18.45 -11.90 12.81
N LEU A 162 18.88 -10.65 12.80
CA LEU A 162 18.23 -9.58 12.05
C LEU A 162 18.96 -9.35 10.74
N THR A 163 18.26 -9.52 9.64
CA THR A 163 18.81 -9.41 8.29
C THR A 163 18.19 -8.26 7.52
N LEU A 164 18.88 -7.84 6.47
CA LEU A 164 18.40 -6.87 5.51
C LEU A 164 18.76 -7.29 4.08
N ASN A 165 18.02 -6.75 3.11
CA ASN A 165 18.33 -6.86 1.69
C ASN A 165 18.70 -5.49 1.14
N ILE A 166 19.69 -5.43 0.24
CA ILE A 166 20.09 -4.22 -0.45
C ILE A 166 19.77 -4.37 -1.94
N TYR A 167 18.96 -3.46 -2.46
CA TYR A 167 18.64 -3.36 -3.89
C TYR A 167 19.34 -2.13 -4.44
N ARG A 168 20.17 -2.32 -5.47
CA ARG A 168 20.96 -1.23 -6.07
C ARG A 168 20.69 -1.12 -7.56
N PRO A 169 20.77 0.10 -8.14
CA PRO A 169 20.72 0.28 -9.58
C PRO A 169 21.72 -0.62 -10.30
N ALA A 170 21.46 -0.93 -11.57
CA ALA A 170 22.33 -1.83 -12.36
C ALA A 170 23.76 -1.29 -12.49
N GLN A 171 23.91 0.01 -12.56
CA GLN A 171 25.21 0.69 -12.65
C GLN A 171 25.73 1.06 -11.27
N VAL A 172 27.05 1.08 -11.11
CA VAL A 172 27.73 1.58 -9.91
C VAL A 172 27.61 3.11 -9.87
N GLY A 173 27.37 3.66 -8.67
CA GLY A 173 27.20 5.11 -8.51
C GLY A 173 27.13 5.54 -7.04
N ASN A 174 26.72 6.78 -6.80
CA ASN A 174 26.40 7.32 -5.48
C ASN A 174 24.94 7.80 -5.51
N TYR A 175 24.05 7.02 -4.91
CA TYR A 175 22.62 7.15 -5.07
C TYR A 175 21.92 7.66 -3.81
N PRO A 176 20.81 8.41 -3.94
CA PRO A 176 19.90 8.59 -2.83
C PRO A 176 19.40 7.23 -2.33
N ALA A 177 19.05 7.14 -1.05
CA ALA A 177 18.67 5.88 -0.44
C ALA A 177 17.25 5.89 0.12
N ILE A 178 16.69 4.71 0.20
CA ILE A 178 15.37 4.45 0.79
C ILE A 178 15.51 3.30 1.78
N VAL A 179 15.10 3.53 3.01
CA VAL A 179 14.94 2.46 4.01
C VAL A 179 13.50 1.98 3.94
N SER A 180 13.29 0.71 3.58
CA SER A 180 11.98 0.08 3.41
C SER A 180 11.66 -0.80 4.62
N ILE A 181 10.51 -0.56 5.27
CA ILE A 181 10.06 -1.28 6.46
C ILE A 181 8.71 -1.92 6.16
N TYR A 182 8.69 -3.26 6.13
CA TYR A 182 7.50 -4.04 5.79
C TYR A 182 6.40 -3.97 6.87
N GLY A 183 5.16 -4.19 6.43
CA GLY A 183 3.99 -4.36 7.29
C GLY A 183 3.87 -5.77 7.85
N GLY A 184 2.74 -6.04 8.52
CA GLY A 184 2.42 -7.37 9.05
C GLY A 184 2.02 -7.37 10.50
N ALA A 185 1.37 -6.29 10.96
CA ALA A 185 0.83 -6.16 12.32
C ALA A 185 1.90 -6.36 13.42
N TRP A 186 3.16 -6.04 13.13
CA TRP A 186 4.36 -6.28 13.98
C TRP A 186 4.63 -7.76 14.31
N GLN A 187 3.88 -8.71 13.74
CA GLN A 187 3.90 -10.14 14.09
C GLN A 187 4.46 -11.02 12.98
N ARG A 188 4.62 -10.49 11.77
CA ARG A 188 5.05 -11.25 10.59
C ARG A 188 5.64 -10.34 9.52
N GLY A 189 6.26 -10.95 8.53
CA GLY A 189 6.94 -10.30 7.44
C GLY A 189 8.45 -10.52 7.49
N ASN A 190 9.14 -10.07 6.44
CA ASN A 190 10.58 -10.17 6.30
C ASN A 190 11.06 -9.16 5.24
N PRO A 191 12.37 -8.98 5.02
CA PRO A 191 12.90 -8.05 4.02
C PRO A 191 12.46 -8.30 2.58
N ASP A 192 11.93 -9.48 2.24
CA ASP A 192 11.42 -9.80 0.92
C ASP A 192 9.94 -9.42 0.72
N SER A 193 9.23 -9.05 1.78
CA SER A 193 7.77 -8.79 1.72
C SER A 193 7.39 -7.76 0.65
N ASP A 194 8.24 -6.77 0.41
CA ASP A 194 8.03 -5.70 -0.57
C ASP A 194 9.00 -5.80 -1.77
N ASP A 195 9.50 -7.00 -2.13
CA ASP A 195 10.54 -7.22 -3.15
C ASP A 195 10.22 -6.54 -4.48
N THR A 196 8.98 -6.64 -4.96
CA THR A 196 8.56 -6.03 -6.25
C THR A 196 8.69 -4.51 -6.22
N PHE A 197 8.23 -3.86 -5.15
CA PHE A 197 8.38 -2.41 -4.97
C PHE A 197 9.86 -2.03 -4.82
N ASN A 198 10.63 -2.77 -4.02
CA ASN A 198 12.03 -2.47 -3.76
C ASN A 198 12.87 -2.55 -5.05
N ARG A 199 12.62 -3.56 -5.90
CA ARG A 199 13.24 -3.66 -7.24
C ARG A 199 12.83 -2.49 -8.14
N TYR A 200 11.54 -2.21 -8.16
CA TYR A 200 10.99 -1.16 -9.01
C TYR A 200 11.61 0.21 -8.70
N ILE A 201 11.68 0.58 -7.43
CA ILE A 201 12.20 1.89 -7.03
C ILE A 201 13.73 1.95 -7.14
N ALA A 202 14.44 0.83 -6.89
CA ALA A 202 15.89 0.75 -7.11
C ALA A 202 16.26 0.94 -8.58
N ALA A 203 15.47 0.41 -9.51
CA ALA A 203 15.67 0.59 -10.95
C ALA A 203 15.56 2.06 -11.38
N GLN A 204 14.88 2.90 -10.62
CA GLN A 204 14.78 4.35 -10.86
C GLN A 204 15.99 5.14 -10.38
N GLY A 205 16.95 4.52 -9.69
CA GLY A 205 18.18 5.17 -9.27
C GLY A 205 18.27 5.40 -7.76
N TYR A 206 17.71 4.51 -6.97
CA TYR A 206 17.81 4.52 -5.50
C TYR A 206 18.52 3.28 -4.99
N VAL A 207 19.27 3.39 -3.91
CA VAL A 207 19.66 2.23 -3.10
C VAL A 207 18.53 1.97 -2.09
N VAL A 208 17.98 0.76 -2.10
CA VAL A 208 16.90 0.40 -1.17
C VAL A 208 17.41 -0.60 -0.13
N TRP A 209 17.22 -0.28 1.13
CA TRP A 209 17.55 -1.08 2.30
C TRP A 209 16.27 -1.64 2.91
N ALA A 210 15.93 -2.88 2.60
CA ALA A 210 14.77 -3.55 3.19
C ALA A 210 15.22 -4.26 4.48
N ILE A 211 14.74 -3.81 5.63
CA ILE A 211 15.22 -4.22 6.94
C ILE A 211 14.25 -5.13 7.68
N SER A 212 14.76 -6.04 8.53
CA SER A 212 13.94 -6.82 9.45
C SER A 212 13.89 -6.18 10.85
N TYR A 213 12.92 -6.67 11.65
CA TYR A 213 12.77 -6.36 13.07
C TYR A 213 12.15 -7.56 13.79
N ARG A 214 12.37 -7.71 15.11
CA ARG A 214 11.80 -8.77 15.93
C ARG A 214 10.30 -8.63 16.08
N HIS A 215 9.59 -9.76 16.09
CA HIS A 215 8.12 -9.79 16.02
C HIS A 215 7.47 -10.00 17.39
N ALA A 216 6.30 -9.37 17.55
CA ALA A 216 5.35 -9.64 18.60
C ALA A 216 4.64 -11.01 18.33
N PRO A 217 4.09 -11.68 19.34
CA PRO A 217 4.07 -11.30 20.77
C PRO A 217 5.33 -11.67 21.55
N THR A 218 6.30 -12.36 20.93
CA THR A 218 7.53 -12.77 21.61
C THR A 218 8.33 -11.56 22.10
N TYR A 219 8.34 -10.51 21.28
CA TYR A 219 9.00 -9.24 21.55
C TYR A 219 7.98 -8.10 21.50
N HIS A 220 7.82 -7.40 22.64
CA HIS A 220 6.92 -6.24 22.70
C HIS A 220 7.66 -4.94 22.37
N PHE A 221 6.93 -3.91 21.99
CA PHE A 221 7.44 -2.55 21.89
C PHE A 221 8.09 -2.14 23.24
N PRO A 222 9.29 -1.49 23.23
CA PRO A 222 9.92 -0.78 22.11
C PRO A 222 10.92 -1.60 21.26
N ILE A 223 11.01 -2.91 21.42
CA ILE A 223 12.03 -3.75 20.77
C ILE A 223 12.08 -3.54 19.24
N GLN A 224 10.93 -3.40 18.57
CA GLN A 224 10.87 -3.21 17.12
C GLN A 224 11.51 -1.91 16.66
N ILE A 225 11.29 -0.82 17.39
CA ILE A 225 11.91 0.47 17.02
C ILE A 225 13.40 0.50 17.37
N GLU A 226 13.83 -0.25 18.37
CA GLU A 226 15.26 -0.43 18.69
C GLU A 226 15.97 -1.18 17.57
N ASP A 227 15.36 -2.25 17.02
CA ASP A 227 15.90 -2.99 15.89
C ASP A 227 16.00 -2.12 14.62
N VAL A 228 14.98 -1.28 14.36
CA VAL A 228 15.04 -0.29 13.27
C VAL A 228 16.22 0.68 13.46
N ARG A 229 16.44 1.18 14.68
CA ARG A 229 17.58 2.06 14.97
C ARG A 229 18.93 1.37 14.77
N GLN A 230 19.04 0.08 15.14
CA GLN A 230 20.23 -0.72 14.86
C GLN A 230 20.48 -0.84 13.35
N ALA A 231 19.41 -1.09 12.57
CA ALA A 231 19.52 -1.12 11.11
C ALA A 231 19.98 0.23 10.54
N LEU A 232 19.45 1.36 11.03
CA LEU A 232 19.89 2.69 10.59
C LEU A 232 21.38 2.92 10.92
N THR A 233 21.84 2.52 12.11
CA THR A 233 23.25 2.59 12.48
C THR A 233 24.14 1.71 11.58
N TYR A 234 23.67 0.51 11.24
CA TYR A 234 24.35 -0.37 10.28
C TYR A 234 24.48 0.28 8.90
N ILE A 235 23.39 0.88 8.41
CA ILE A 235 23.36 1.62 7.12
C ILE A 235 24.38 2.77 7.14
N GLN A 236 24.43 3.54 8.23
CA GLN A 236 25.39 4.63 8.40
C GLN A 236 26.85 4.15 8.24
N ASN A 237 27.19 3.03 8.85
CA ASN A 237 28.53 2.48 8.85
C ASN A 237 28.94 1.84 7.51
N HIS A 238 27.98 1.43 6.67
CA HIS A 238 28.21 0.72 5.41
C HIS A 238 27.79 1.55 4.18
N ALA A 239 27.46 2.82 4.35
CA ALA A 239 26.95 3.66 3.26
C ALA A 239 27.91 3.77 2.08
N ALA A 240 29.21 3.96 2.34
CA ALA A 240 30.22 4.13 1.32
C ALA A 240 30.36 2.86 0.46
N ASP A 241 30.39 1.69 1.08
CA ASP A 241 30.58 0.39 0.41
C ASP A 241 29.34 -0.03 -0.40
N THR A 242 28.20 0.59 -0.12
CA THR A 242 26.90 0.24 -0.71
C THR A 242 26.35 1.32 -1.64
N GLU A 243 27.16 2.30 -2.03
CA GLU A 243 26.78 3.36 -2.98
C GLU A 243 25.68 4.29 -2.44
N THR A 244 25.53 4.34 -1.11
CA THR A 244 24.47 5.06 -0.41
C THR A 244 24.90 6.49 -0.08
N ASN A 245 24.13 7.48 -0.50
CA ASN A 245 24.30 8.88 -0.11
C ASN A 245 23.44 9.19 1.11
N LEU A 246 24.08 9.32 2.27
CA LEU A 246 23.40 9.59 3.55
C LEU A 246 22.79 11.00 3.65
N ASP A 247 23.18 11.94 2.80
CA ASP A 247 22.57 13.27 2.76
C ASP A 247 21.19 13.25 2.06
N ARG A 248 20.84 12.15 1.40
CA ARG A 248 19.66 12.00 0.58
C ARG A 248 18.92 10.70 0.90
N VAL A 249 18.39 10.61 2.12
CA VAL A 249 17.71 9.38 2.59
C VAL A 249 16.22 9.65 2.83
N ALA A 250 15.39 8.72 2.37
CA ALA A 250 13.99 8.59 2.75
C ALA A 250 13.74 7.32 3.54
N ILE A 251 12.68 7.31 4.34
CA ILE A 251 12.14 6.09 4.95
C ILE A 251 10.74 5.84 4.38
N ILE A 252 10.48 4.59 3.98
CA ILE A 252 9.17 4.14 3.54
C ILE A 252 8.72 3.00 4.45
N GLY A 253 7.46 3.03 4.83
CA GLY A 253 6.86 1.92 5.55
C GLY A 253 5.43 1.63 5.11
N ARG A 254 4.99 0.39 5.40
CA ARG A 254 3.63 -0.10 5.14
C ARG A 254 2.99 -0.59 6.42
N SER A 255 1.75 -0.16 6.69
CA SER A 255 1.00 -0.63 7.87
C SER A 255 1.84 -0.50 9.16
N ALA A 256 2.06 -1.57 9.88
CA ALA A 256 2.95 -1.64 11.06
C ALA A 256 4.35 -1.07 10.79
N GLY A 257 4.93 -1.36 9.61
CA GLY A 257 6.23 -0.80 9.21
C GLY A 257 6.19 0.71 8.99
N ALA A 258 5.06 1.27 8.55
CA ALA A 258 4.91 2.72 8.43
C ALA A 258 4.84 3.41 9.80
N GLN A 259 4.25 2.77 10.80
CA GLN A 259 4.28 3.27 12.16
C GLN A 259 5.74 3.31 12.70
N LEU A 260 6.52 2.25 12.47
CA LEU A 260 7.94 2.22 12.83
C LEU A 260 8.76 3.25 12.02
N ALA A 261 8.48 3.41 10.73
CA ALA A 261 9.11 4.41 9.86
C ALA A 261 8.89 5.84 10.38
N MET A 262 7.66 6.16 10.79
CA MET A 262 7.33 7.47 11.39
C MET A 262 8.10 7.69 12.69
N LEU A 263 8.12 6.72 13.60
CA LEU A 263 8.89 6.85 14.85
C LEU A 263 10.38 7.01 14.59
N ALA A 264 10.95 6.23 13.66
CA ALA A 264 12.35 6.32 13.30
C ALA A 264 12.72 7.67 12.68
N ALA A 265 11.85 8.23 11.85
CA ALA A 265 12.07 9.52 11.19
C ALA A 265 11.86 10.73 12.13
N TYR A 266 10.99 10.62 13.14
CA TYR A 266 10.63 11.73 14.03
C TYR A 266 11.44 11.78 15.31
N GLN A 267 12.18 10.72 15.66
CA GLN A 267 12.92 10.57 16.91
C GLN A 267 14.44 10.42 16.67
N ASP A 268 15.08 11.52 16.30
CA ASP A 268 16.54 11.69 16.25
C ASP A 268 17.29 10.54 15.53
N PRO A 269 17.10 10.34 14.22
CA PRO A 269 17.81 9.33 13.44
C PRO A 269 19.33 9.64 13.37
N PRO A 270 20.21 8.62 13.16
CA PRO A 270 21.66 8.79 13.17
C PRO A 270 22.20 9.61 11.97
N PHE A 271 21.39 9.83 10.95
CA PHE A 271 21.67 10.69 9.79
C PHE A 271 20.40 11.40 9.35
N PRO A 272 20.50 12.47 8.55
CA PRO A 272 19.33 13.24 8.11
C PRO A 272 18.36 12.39 7.30
N ILE A 273 17.10 12.34 7.71
CA ILE A 273 16.00 11.78 6.91
C ILE A 273 15.30 12.95 6.25
N ARG A 274 15.33 13.02 4.91
CA ARG A 274 14.72 14.11 4.14
C ARG A 274 13.24 13.88 3.85
N ALA A 275 12.83 12.61 3.73
CA ALA A 275 11.47 12.26 3.37
C ALA A 275 10.97 11.03 4.13
N LEU A 276 9.67 11.04 4.44
CA LEU A 276 8.93 9.90 4.95
C LEU A 276 7.78 9.58 4.00
N VAL A 277 7.63 8.32 3.63
CA VAL A 277 6.45 7.83 2.93
C VAL A 277 5.73 6.81 3.81
N ASN A 278 4.49 7.12 4.13
CA ASN A 278 3.62 6.28 4.94
C ASN A 278 2.48 5.73 4.08
N TYR A 279 2.49 4.43 3.87
CA TYR A 279 1.39 3.69 3.27
C TYR A 279 0.53 3.12 4.40
N TYR A 280 -0.65 3.69 4.61
CA TYR A 280 -1.70 3.25 5.54
C TYR A 280 -1.20 2.83 6.95
N GLY A 281 -0.23 3.53 7.50
CA GLY A 281 0.32 3.23 8.82
C GLY A 281 -0.53 3.76 9.97
N PRO A 282 -0.67 3.01 11.08
CA PRO A 282 -1.37 3.49 12.27
C PRO A 282 -0.59 4.63 12.94
N VAL A 283 -1.29 5.68 13.33
CA VAL A 283 -0.69 6.93 13.84
C VAL A 283 -1.01 7.20 15.31
N ASN A 284 -2.11 6.65 15.82
CA ASN A 284 -2.56 6.77 17.20
C ASN A 284 -3.07 5.43 17.69
N LEU A 285 -2.23 4.69 18.43
CA LEU A 285 -2.53 3.32 18.82
C LEU A 285 -3.58 3.25 19.93
N THR A 286 -3.66 4.28 20.78
CA THR A 286 -4.74 4.38 21.78
C THR A 286 -6.10 4.52 21.09
N ALA A 287 -6.21 5.45 20.14
CA ALA A 287 -7.45 5.60 19.36
C ALA A 287 -7.78 4.33 18.56
N GLY A 288 -6.78 3.67 17.95
CA GLY A 288 -6.99 2.41 17.24
C GLY A 288 -7.43 1.24 18.14
N TYR A 289 -7.13 1.30 19.46
CA TYR A 289 -7.63 0.34 20.43
C TYR A 289 -9.08 0.64 20.86
N ASP A 290 -9.39 1.90 21.06
CA ASP A 290 -10.69 2.34 21.60
C ASP A 290 -11.78 2.35 20.51
N ASP A 291 -11.45 2.83 19.32
CA ASP A 291 -12.36 3.02 18.16
C ASP A 291 -12.05 1.97 17.07
N VAL A 292 -12.39 0.70 17.37
CA VAL A 292 -12.17 -0.41 16.44
C VAL A 292 -13.25 -0.42 15.36
N PRO A 293 -12.87 -0.47 14.07
CA PRO A 293 -13.83 -0.56 12.97
C PRO A 293 -14.68 -1.84 13.03
N THR A 294 -15.82 -1.80 12.41
CA THR A 294 -16.69 -2.97 12.24
C THR A 294 -16.97 -3.18 10.75
N PRO A 295 -16.62 -4.34 10.20
CA PRO A 295 -15.94 -5.49 10.82
C PRO A 295 -14.48 -5.24 11.17
N ASP A 296 -13.89 -6.06 12.06
CA ASP A 296 -12.50 -6.04 12.46
C ASP A 296 -11.80 -7.36 12.05
N PRO A 297 -11.29 -7.46 10.83
CA PRO A 297 -10.76 -8.70 10.29
C PRO A 297 -9.42 -9.13 10.91
N ILE A 298 -8.73 -8.26 11.64
CA ILE A 298 -7.42 -8.54 12.23
C ILE A 298 -7.43 -8.61 13.75
N GLU A 299 -8.61 -8.52 14.38
CA GLU A 299 -8.74 -8.45 15.84
C GLU A 299 -7.84 -7.35 16.45
N SER A 300 -8.06 -6.11 16.04
CA SER A 300 -7.20 -4.94 16.30
C SER A 300 -6.78 -4.80 17.75
N ARG A 301 -7.71 -5.01 18.72
CA ARG A 301 -7.38 -4.96 20.15
C ARG A 301 -6.44 -6.09 20.57
N ALA A 302 -6.61 -7.30 20.03
CA ALA A 302 -5.70 -8.42 20.32
C ALA A 302 -4.32 -8.18 19.69
N THR A 303 -4.29 -7.68 18.48
CA THR A 303 -3.07 -7.29 17.76
C THR A 303 -2.28 -6.21 18.52
N LEU A 304 -2.94 -5.17 19.00
CA LEU A 304 -2.29 -4.09 19.77
C LEU A 304 -1.80 -4.57 21.14
N ARG A 305 -2.58 -5.45 21.82
CA ARG A 305 -2.09 -6.08 23.07
C ARG A 305 -0.87 -6.98 22.83
N ALA A 306 -0.85 -7.72 21.75
CA ALA A 306 0.30 -8.55 21.39
C ALA A 306 1.55 -7.69 21.12
N PHE A 307 1.39 -6.53 20.47
CA PHE A 307 2.49 -5.61 20.18
C PHE A 307 2.99 -4.88 21.41
N LEU A 308 2.08 -4.37 22.28
CA LEU A 308 2.41 -3.47 23.39
C LEU A 308 2.49 -4.18 24.76
N GLY A 309 2.12 -5.47 24.83
CA GLY A 309 2.17 -6.23 26.08
C GLY A 309 1.01 -5.95 27.05
N GLY A 310 -0.01 -5.16 26.67
CA GLY A 310 -1.13 -4.80 27.52
C GLY A 310 -2.18 -3.92 26.84
N THR A 311 -3.11 -3.38 27.62
CA THR A 311 -4.15 -2.44 27.17
C THR A 311 -3.70 -0.99 27.40
N PRO A 312 -4.38 0.02 26.79
CA PRO A 312 -4.10 1.44 27.09
C PRO A 312 -4.19 1.78 28.57
N GLN A 313 -5.02 1.05 29.33
CA GLN A 313 -5.18 1.27 30.78
C GLN A 313 -4.04 0.65 31.60
N THR A 314 -3.46 -0.46 31.13
CA THR A 314 -2.38 -1.19 31.86
C THR A 314 -0.99 -0.72 31.49
N VAL A 315 -0.79 -0.27 30.24
CA VAL A 315 0.51 0.21 29.71
C VAL A 315 0.37 1.52 28.92
N PRO A 316 -0.22 2.58 29.53
CA PRO A 316 -0.56 3.82 28.80
C PRO A 316 0.66 4.50 28.17
N GLU A 317 1.80 4.41 28.82
CA GLU A 317 3.02 5.05 28.34
C GLU A 317 3.56 4.37 27.08
N LEU A 318 3.46 3.03 26.96
CA LEU A 318 3.85 2.32 25.73
C LEU A 318 2.93 2.69 24.56
N TYR A 319 1.62 2.81 24.80
CA TYR A 319 0.69 3.31 23.77
C TYR A 319 1.04 4.73 23.32
N ARG A 320 1.37 5.61 24.27
CA ARG A 320 1.78 6.98 23.98
C ARG A 320 3.07 7.03 23.15
N GLN A 321 4.09 6.27 23.56
CA GLN A 321 5.40 6.22 22.89
C GLN A 321 5.31 5.58 21.50
N ALA A 322 4.49 4.53 21.34
CA ALA A 322 4.28 3.85 20.09
C ALA A 322 3.38 4.61 19.09
N SER A 323 2.74 5.71 19.51
CA SER A 323 1.86 6.52 18.67
C SER A 323 2.62 7.65 17.99
N PRO A 324 2.88 7.61 16.66
CA PRO A 324 3.63 8.65 15.94
C PRO A 324 3.08 10.06 16.11
N ILE A 325 1.77 10.21 16.28
CA ILE A 325 1.11 11.51 16.47
C ILE A 325 1.67 12.27 17.67
N ASN A 326 2.14 11.58 18.71
CA ASN A 326 2.71 12.16 19.90
C ASN A 326 4.17 12.61 19.72
N ALA A 327 4.79 12.26 18.60
CA ALA A 327 6.14 12.69 18.23
C ALA A 327 6.14 13.88 17.24
N VAL A 328 4.96 14.43 16.92
CA VAL A 328 4.86 15.58 16.01
C VAL A 328 5.50 16.82 16.65
N LYS A 329 6.45 17.40 15.94
CA LYS A 329 7.17 18.64 16.28
C LYS A 329 7.47 19.42 14.99
N SER A 330 8.01 20.61 15.09
CA SER A 330 8.51 21.35 13.92
C SER A 330 9.78 20.69 13.34
N ALA A 331 10.10 21.03 12.09
CA ALA A 331 11.31 20.59 11.38
C ALA A 331 11.44 19.05 11.23
N LEU A 332 10.31 18.36 11.09
CA LEU A 332 10.28 16.96 10.70
C LEU A 332 10.48 16.81 9.18
N PRO A 333 10.88 15.60 8.71
CA PRO A 333 11.00 15.31 7.30
C PRO A 333 9.71 15.59 6.54
N ALA A 334 9.84 16.01 5.27
CA ALA A 334 8.68 16.08 4.39
C ALA A 334 7.98 14.72 4.35
N SER A 335 6.65 14.71 4.46
CA SER A 335 5.89 13.49 4.63
C SER A 335 4.84 13.31 3.55
N LEU A 336 4.79 12.13 2.92
CA LEU A 336 3.73 11.66 2.04
C LEU A 336 2.95 10.56 2.75
N LEU A 337 1.67 10.80 2.99
CA LEU A 337 0.75 9.89 3.67
C LEU A 337 -0.30 9.41 2.68
N ILE A 338 -0.37 8.10 2.40
CA ILE A 338 -1.30 7.50 1.44
C ILE A 338 -2.16 6.47 2.14
N TYR A 339 -3.48 6.64 2.05
CA TYR A 339 -4.47 5.79 2.73
C TYR A 339 -5.58 5.36 1.78
N GLY A 340 -6.14 4.18 2.03
CA GLY A 340 -7.36 3.74 1.40
C GLY A 340 -8.58 4.37 2.07
N GLY A 341 -9.52 4.89 1.29
CA GLY A 341 -10.77 5.45 1.83
C GLY A 341 -11.73 4.37 2.35
N LYS A 342 -11.52 3.12 1.91
CA LYS A 342 -12.29 1.94 2.32
C LYS A 342 -11.55 1.08 3.36
N ASP A 343 -10.35 1.52 3.77
CA ASP A 343 -9.54 0.83 4.77
C ASP A 343 -10.22 0.86 6.15
N HIS A 344 -10.60 -0.30 6.66
CA HIS A 344 -11.15 -0.51 8.00
C HIS A 344 -10.24 -1.31 8.93
N ILE A 345 -8.95 -1.41 8.58
CA ILE A 345 -7.90 -1.82 9.50
C ILE A 345 -7.23 -0.58 10.09
N VAL A 346 -6.86 0.37 9.21
CA VAL A 346 -6.28 1.67 9.58
C VAL A 346 -7.02 2.76 8.83
N GLU A 347 -8.10 3.25 9.42
CA GLU A 347 -8.99 4.22 8.77
C GLU A 347 -8.26 5.51 8.36
N SER A 348 -8.53 5.99 7.15
CA SER A 348 -7.91 7.18 6.55
C SER A 348 -8.09 8.45 7.39
N LYS A 349 -9.14 8.53 8.21
CA LYS A 349 -9.40 9.64 9.14
C LYS A 349 -8.21 9.93 10.07
N TYR A 350 -7.50 8.88 10.53
CA TYR A 350 -6.34 9.03 11.40
C TYR A 350 -5.12 9.58 10.66
N GLY A 351 -4.92 9.13 9.41
CA GLY A 351 -3.89 9.67 8.53
C GLY A 351 -4.14 11.14 8.18
N SER A 352 -5.39 11.50 7.90
CA SER A 352 -5.82 12.87 7.66
C SER A 352 -5.58 13.76 8.89
N TYR A 353 -5.89 13.27 10.09
CA TYR A 353 -5.64 13.97 11.34
C TYR A 353 -4.14 14.18 11.58
N LEU A 354 -3.29 13.14 11.37
CA LEU A 354 -1.84 13.30 11.44
C LEU A 354 -1.34 14.36 10.45
N ALA A 355 -1.83 14.34 9.20
CA ALA A 355 -1.45 15.32 8.19
C ALA A 355 -1.77 16.76 8.63
N GLN A 356 -2.92 16.96 9.27
CA GLN A 356 -3.29 18.25 9.84
C GLN A 356 -2.33 18.68 10.96
N GLN A 357 -1.99 17.79 11.88
CA GLN A 357 -1.05 18.08 12.98
C GLN A 357 0.36 18.42 12.45
N LEU A 358 0.86 17.66 11.48
CA LEU A 358 2.15 17.91 10.85
C LEU A 358 2.19 19.29 10.17
N ARG A 359 1.15 19.64 9.39
CA ARG A 359 1.03 20.96 8.74
C ARG A 359 0.93 22.09 9.77
N SER A 360 0.16 21.90 10.84
CA SER A 360 0.02 22.89 11.91
C SER A 360 1.35 23.14 12.65
N ALA A 361 2.23 22.13 12.71
CA ALA A 361 3.60 22.24 13.23
C ALA A 361 4.61 22.80 12.19
N GLY A 362 4.15 23.23 11.00
CA GLY A 362 4.98 23.83 9.97
C GLY A 362 5.68 22.82 9.05
N ASN A 363 5.33 21.54 9.08
CA ASN A 363 5.96 20.50 8.27
C ASN A 363 5.30 20.37 6.90
N GLN A 364 6.10 20.14 5.85
CA GLN A 364 5.61 19.85 4.51
C GLN A 364 4.96 18.45 4.50
N THR A 365 3.66 18.40 4.23
CA THR A 365 2.90 17.15 4.34
C THR A 365 1.87 17.02 3.22
N VAL A 366 2.02 15.98 2.42
CA VAL A 366 1.06 15.56 1.39
C VAL A 366 0.20 14.44 1.98
N PHE A 367 -1.11 14.57 1.87
CA PHE A 367 -2.06 13.52 2.21
C PHE A 367 -2.86 13.13 0.98
N ILE A 368 -2.86 11.83 0.66
CA ILE A 368 -3.61 11.26 -0.46
C ILE A 368 -4.53 10.17 0.09
N GLU A 369 -5.82 10.33 -0.17
CA GLU A 369 -6.81 9.29 0.03
C GLU A 369 -7.22 8.70 -1.31
N ILE A 370 -7.24 7.36 -1.40
CA ILE A 370 -7.71 6.61 -2.56
C ILE A 370 -9.08 6.02 -2.19
N PRO A 371 -10.20 6.62 -2.62
CA PRO A 371 -11.52 6.38 -2.04
C PRO A 371 -12.01 4.93 -2.08
N TRP A 372 -11.61 4.17 -3.11
CA TRP A 372 -12.03 2.78 -3.32
C TRP A 372 -11.04 1.74 -2.75
N ALA A 373 -9.84 2.18 -2.34
CA ALA A 373 -8.79 1.28 -1.88
C ALA A 373 -9.06 0.78 -0.46
N ASP A 374 -8.74 -0.50 -0.23
CA ASP A 374 -8.71 -1.12 1.09
C ASP A 374 -7.28 -1.12 1.66
N HIS A 375 -7.09 -1.65 2.88
CA HIS A 375 -5.76 -1.83 3.48
C HIS A 375 -4.86 -2.69 2.60
N ALA A 376 -3.57 -2.36 2.52
CA ALA A 376 -2.60 -3.07 1.69
C ALA A 376 -2.95 -3.12 0.18
N PHE A 377 -3.58 -2.08 -0.36
CA PHE A 377 -3.96 -1.98 -1.77
C PHE A 377 -2.78 -2.20 -2.75
N ASP A 378 -1.56 -1.93 -2.31
CA ASP A 378 -0.34 -2.12 -3.09
C ASP A 378 0.16 -3.58 -3.15
N ALA A 379 -0.52 -4.52 -2.46
CA ALA A 379 -0.31 -5.95 -2.63
C ALA A 379 -0.61 -6.42 -4.07
N VAL A 380 -1.55 -5.74 -4.76
CA VAL A 380 -1.72 -5.89 -6.21
C VAL A 380 -0.87 -4.84 -6.90
N PHE A 381 0.41 -5.15 -7.13
CA PHE A 381 1.40 -4.17 -7.57
C PHE A 381 1.02 -3.39 -8.84
N SER A 382 0.36 -4.04 -9.81
CA SER A 382 -0.16 -3.41 -11.03
C SER A 382 -1.57 -2.83 -10.88
N GLY A 383 -2.19 -2.93 -9.69
CA GLY A 383 -3.53 -2.46 -9.42
C GLY A 383 -3.71 -0.95 -9.56
N MET A 384 -4.97 -0.53 -9.72
CA MET A 384 -5.29 0.88 -9.96
C MET A 384 -4.84 1.80 -8.82
N SER A 385 -5.03 1.37 -7.57
CA SER A 385 -4.67 2.16 -6.39
C SER A 385 -3.16 2.28 -6.27
N ASN A 386 -2.43 1.18 -6.45
CA ASN A 386 -0.98 1.22 -6.38
C ASN A 386 -0.36 2.02 -7.53
N GLN A 387 -0.91 1.96 -8.74
CA GLN A 387 -0.44 2.79 -9.85
C GLN A 387 -0.55 4.29 -9.51
N LEU A 388 -1.68 4.72 -8.93
CA LEU A 388 -1.88 6.10 -8.47
C LEU A 388 -0.88 6.45 -7.36
N ALA A 389 -0.73 5.58 -6.36
CA ALA A 389 0.20 5.77 -5.25
C ALA A 389 1.66 5.85 -5.72
N LEU A 390 2.11 4.96 -6.61
CA LEU A 390 3.45 4.96 -7.18
C LEU A 390 3.73 6.27 -7.94
N TYR A 391 2.78 6.75 -8.76
CA TYR A 391 2.95 7.97 -9.53
C TYR A 391 3.30 9.18 -8.66
N TYR A 392 2.64 9.33 -7.51
CA TYR A 392 2.92 10.41 -6.57
C TYR A 392 4.12 10.12 -5.67
N THR A 393 4.36 8.87 -5.30
CA THR A 393 5.54 8.46 -4.50
C THR A 393 6.84 8.75 -5.24
N GLU A 394 6.94 8.38 -6.52
CA GLU A 394 8.12 8.65 -7.35
C GLU A 394 8.46 10.15 -7.39
N ARG A 395 7.47 10.97 -7.66
CA ARG A 395 7.63 12.42 -7.78
C ARG A 395 7.95 13.07 -6.44
N PHE A 396 7.33 12.62 -5.37
CA PHE A 396 7.62 13.08 -4.02
C PHE A 396 9.05 12.74 -3.61
N LEU A 397 9.49 11.50 -3.83
CA LEU A 397 10.86 11.07 -3.52
C LEU A 397 11.90 11.83 -4.34
N ALA A 398 11.68 12.00 -5.66
CA ALA A 398 12.57 12.76 -6.49
C ALA A 398 12.65 14.22 -6.05
N TRP A 399 11.53 14.85 -5.74
CA TRP A 399 11.50 16.21 -5.23
C TRP A 399 12.27 16.34 -3.91
N ALA A 400 12.08 15.40 -2.97
CA ALA A 400 12.69 15.48 -1.64
C ALA A 400 14.18 15.14 -1.61
N LEU A 401 14.65 14.22 -2.49
CA LEU A 401 15.98 13.63 -2.43
C LEU A 401 16.95 14.17 -3.49
N VAL A 402 16.47 14.84 -4.54
CA VAL A 402 17.32 15.26 -5.64
C VAL A 402 17.54 16.78 -5.66
N LYS A 403 16.75 17.53 -4.91
CA LYS A 403 17.00 18.98 -4.69
C LYS A 403 18.27 19.28 -3.93
#